data_19d9542c5638932a01ac7fa8bd132f67
#
_entry.id   19d9542c5638932a01ac7fa8bd132f67
#
_cell.length_a   1.000
_cell.length_b   1.000
_cell.length_c   1.000
_cell.angle_alpha   90.00
_cell.angle_beta   90.00
_cell.angle_gamma   90.00
#
_symmetry.space_group_name_H-M   'P 1'
#
loop_
_entity.id
_entity.type
_entity.pdbx_description
1 polymer ?
#
loop_
_entity_poly.entity_id
_entity_poly.type
_entity_poly.pdbx_seq_one_letter_code
_entity_poly.pdbx_strand_id
1 'polypeptide(L)'
;MVIGIVRRDGMTEPLPPIRNVLDDTVAALKAASPAITVVELDIAPLFSQCQSLANALFALDGSNHHFDLLDQTGEPLSPWLQGRMRRKPAQTLAQTRALQGRREALRTQFLDVWKDGAGRRIDAFVCPVAAHPVPPVDRWNGVSYTSSFVLLDLPAGTLPVRAVRRSDLEGAMPVETLGSWDVRNRELWTGVDRDVYLGSPLSIQVVAPRLQERRLLEAMTVVEAALDKQKLGDVGGARL
;
A
#
# COMPACT_ATOMS: atom_id res chain seq x y z
N MET A 1 14.28 11.71 -13.83
CA MET A 1 13.49 10.55 -13.35
C MET A 1 12.04 10.96 -13.23
N VAL A 2 11.10 10.13 -13.72
CA VAL A 2 9.65 10.39 -13.59
C VAL A 2 9.10 9.50 -12.49
N ILE A 3 8.58 10.10 -11.42
CA ILE A 3 8.02 9.41 -10.26
C ILE A 3 6.49 9.62 -10.26
N GLY A 4 5.76 8.52 -10.35
CA GLY A 4 4.31 8.50 -10.18
C GLY A 4 3.91 8.60 -8.70
N ILE A 5 2.78 9.21 -8.41
CA ILE A 5 2.20 9.26 -7.06
C ILE A 5 0.83 8.61 -7.11
N VAL A 6 0.67 7.55 -6.32
CA VAL A 6 -0.60 6.84 -6.13
C VAL A 6 -1.13 7.18 -4.74
N ARG A 7 -2.21 7.95 -4.68
CA ARG A 7 -2.72 8.45 -3.40
C ARG A 7 -3.66 7.47 -2.71
N ARG A 8 -4.39 6.67 -3.47
CA ARG A 8 -5.42 5.76 -2.95
C ARG A 8 -5.59 4.53 -3.83
N ASP A 9 -6.12 3.49 -3.24
CA ASP A 9 -6.40 2.21 -3.91
C ASP A 9 -7.84 2.10 -4.46
N GLY A 10 -8.67 3.09 -4.22
CA GLY A 10 -10.09 3.08 -4.61
C GLY A 10 -10.99 2.19 -3.74
N MET A 11 -10.43 1.51 -2.75
CA MET A 11 -11.16 0.66 -1.79
C MET A 11 -11.17 1.23 -0.38
N THR A 12 -10.11 1.95 -0.03
CA THR A 12 -9.93 2.58 1.27
C THR A 12 -9.41 4.01 1.09
N GLU A 13 -10.00 4.96 1.79
CA GLU A 13 -9.47 6.31 1.87
C GLU A 13 -8.35 6.35 2.92
N PRO A 14 -7.11 6.72 2.55
CA PRO A 14 -6.01 6.77 3.52
C PRO A 14 -6.33 7.70 4.70
N LEU A 15 -6.03 7.22 5.92
CA LEU A 15 -6.18 8.02 7.13
C LEU A 15 -5.27 9.26 7.11
N PRO A 16 -5.60 10.33 7.84
CA PRO A 16 -4.86 11.59 7.80
C PRO A 16 -3.34 11.46 7.94
N PRO A 17 -2.77 10.66 8.86
CA PRO A 17 -1.31 10.50 8.93
C PRO A 17 -0.68 9.96 7.65
N ILE A 18 -1.40 9.07 6.94
CA ILE A 18 -0.92 8.47 5.68
C ILE A 18 -0.98 9.48 4.53
N ARG A 19 -2.04 10.29 4.46
CA ARG A 19 -2.14 11.38 3.48
C ARG A 19 -1.02 12.39 3.69
N ASN A 20 -0.82 12.82 4.95
CA ASN A 20 0.19 13.81 5.30
C ASN A 20 1.61 13.35 4.96
N VAL A 21 1.97 12.10 5.27
CA VAL A 21 3.31 11.59 4.94
C VAL A 21 3.53 11.48 3.42
N LEU A 22 2.48 11.19 2.68
CA LEU A 22 2.56 11.17 1.22
C LEU A 22 2.71 12.59 0.65
N ASP A 23 2.01 13.58 1.21
CA ASP A 23 2.14 15.00 0.84
C ASP A 23 3.54 15.52 1.18
N ASP A 24 4.08 15.21 2.36
CA ASP A 24 5.46 15.52 2.73
C ASP A 24 6.45 14.94 1.71
N THR A 25 6.23 13.70 1.29
CA THR A 25 7.09 13.03 0.28
C THR A 25 7.01 13.72 -1.08
N VAL A 26 5.81 14.09 -1.52
CA VAL A 26 5.60 14.82 -2.78
C VAL A 26 6.29 16.19 -2.73
N ALA A 27 6.17 16.90 -1.62
CA ALA A 27 6.84 18.19 -1.41
C ALA A 27 8.37 18.03 -1.48
N ALA A 28 8.93 17.02 -0.79
CA ALA A 28 10.35 16.71 -0.82
C ALA A 28 10.87 16.44 -2.24
N LEU A 29 10.16 15.58 -2.99
CA LEU A 29 10.54 15.24 -4.36
C LEU A 29 10.55 16.47 -5.29
N LYS A 30 9.52 17.32 -5.19
CA LYS A 30 9.42 18.55 -5.99
C LYS A 30 10.53 19.56 -5.66
N ALA A 31 10.93 19.64 -4.39
CA ALA A 31 11.98 20.56 -3.93
C ALA A 31 13.40 20.03 -4.19
N ALA A 32 13.59 18.71 -4.33
CA ALA A 32 14.92 18.09 -4.34
C ALA A 32 15.72 18.42 -5.61
N SER A 33 15.09 18.36 -6.79
CA SER A 33 15.77 18.61 -8.07
C SER A 33 14.77 18.81 -9.22
N PRO A 34 15.03 19.75 -10.14
CA PRO A 34 14.24 19.92 -11.37
C PRO A 34 14.33 18.72 -12.32
N ALA A 35 15.30 17.83 -12.11
CA ALA A 35 15.43 16.57 -12.88
C ALA A 35 14.44 15.48 -12.43
N ILE A 36 13.71 15.70 -11.33
CA ILE A 36 12.64 14.82 -10.87
C ILE A 36 11.30 15.38 -11.35
N THR A 37 10.60 14.62 -12.17
CA THR A 37 9.23 14.93 -12.58
C THR A 37 8.26 14.11 -11.75
N VAL A 38 7.34 14.78 -11.05
CA VAL A 38 6.30 14.12 -10.25
C VAL A 38 4.98 14.16 -11.01
N VAL A 39 4.32 13.00 -11.17
CA VAL A 39 3.04 12.87 -11.86
C VAL A 39 2.03 12.12 -10.99
N GLU A 40 0.78 12.57 -10.95
CA GLU A 40 -0.29 11.86 -10.25
C GLU A 40 -0.77 10.67 -11.11
N LEU A 41 -0.98 9.52 -10.45
CA LEU A 41 -1.47 8.31 -11.09
C LEU A 41 -2.77 7.84 -10.42
N ASP A 42 -3.78 7.60 -11.23
CA ASP A 42 -5.00 6.93 -10.79
C ASP A 42 -5.00 5.47 -11.23
N ILE A 43 -4.64 4.58 -10.33
CA ILE A 43 -4.67 3.12 -10.54
C ILE A 43 -5.79 2.45 -9.73
N ALA A 44 -6.65 3.23 -9.09
CA ALA A 44 -7.74 2.74 -8.25
C ALA A 44 -8.64 1.70 -8.94
N PRO A 45 -9.03 1.84 -10.23
CA PRO A 45 -9.85 0.84 -10.92
C PRO A 45 -9.17 -0.54 -11.06
N LEU A 46 -7.83 -0.59 -11.07
CA LEU A 46 -7.06 -1.84 -11.15
C LEU A 46 -6.88 -2.48 -9.77
N PHE A 47 -6.70 -1.69 -8.72
CA PHE A 47 -6.46 -2.21 -7.36
C PHE A 47 -7.62 -3.06 -6.82
N SER A 48 -8.86 -2.64 -7.02
CA SER A 48 -10.03 -3.41 -6.56
C SER A 48 -10.09 -4.81 -7.18
N GLN A 49 -9.71 -4.92 -8.45
CA GLN A 49 -9.63 -6.19 -9.16
C GLN A 49 -8.45 -7.04 -8.66
N CYS A 50 -7.29 -6.43 -8.40
CA CYS A 50 -6.12 -7.11 -7.87
C CYS A 50 -6.40 -7.75 -6.51
N GLN A 51 -7.00 -7.02 -5.57
CA GLN A 51 -7.26 -7.53 -4.23
C GLN A 51 -8.17 -8.75 -4.21
N SER A 52 -9.27 -8.69 -4.96
CA SER A 52 -10.21 -9.81 -5.03
C SER A 52 -9.57 -11.06 -5.65
N LEU A 53 -8.76 -10.87 -6.68
CA LEU A 53 -8.05 -11.96 -7.36
C LEU A 53 -6.90 -12.52 -6.50
N ALA A 54 -6.15 -11.67 -5.80
CA ALA A 54 -5.13 -12.10 -4.85
C ALA A 54 -5.72 -13.01 -3.76
N ASN A 55 -6.84 -12.59 -3.15
CA ASN A 55 -7.54 -13.39 -2.15
C ASN A 55 -8.00 -14.76 -2.71
N ALA A 56 -8.48 -14.80 -3.95
CA ALA A 56 -8.88 -16.05 -4.59
C ALA A 56 -7.69 -16.98 -4.85
N LEU A 57 -6.55 -16.43 -5.27
CA LEU A 57 -5.32 -17.20 -5.51
C LEU A 57 -4.66 -17.67 -4.20
N PHE A 58 -4.68 -16.87 -3.14
CA PHE A 58 -4.20 -17.30 -1.82
C PHE A 58 -5.01 -18.46 -1.21
N ALA A 59 -6.28 -18.58 -1.60
CA ALA A 59 -7.19 -19.60 -1.08
C ALA A 59 -7.44 -20.76 -2.07
N LEU A 60 -6.50 -21.07 -2.97
CA LEU A 60 -6.65 -22.13 -3.97
C LEU A 60 -6.91 -23.50 -3.35
N ASP A 61 -6.24 -23.84 -2.27
CA ASP A 61 -6.40 -25.06 -1.50
C ASP A 61 -7.58 -25.03 -0.52
N GLY A 62 -8.38 -23.94 -0.50
CA GLY A 62 -9.43 -23.72 0.50
C GLY A 62 -8.92 -23.41 1.90
N SER A 63 -7.66 -22.95 2.03
CA SER A 63 -6.93 -22.74 3.29
C SER A 63 -6.68 -24.04 4.09
N ASN A 64 -6.83 -25.20 3.46
CA ASN A 64 -6.71 -26.49 4.14
C ASN A 64 -5.31 -26.71 4.70
N HIS A 65 -4.25 -26.36 3.94
CA HIS A 65 -2.88 -26.50 4.40
C HIS A 65 -2.60 -25.75 5.72
N HIS A 66 -3.09 -24.52 5.85
CA HIS A 66 -2.92 -23.74 7.08
C HIS A 66 -3.60 -24.41 8.28
N PHE A 67 -4.83 -24.90 8.09
CA PHE A 67 -5.54 -25.60 9.15
C PHE A 67 -4.91 -26.95 9.50
N ASP A 68 -4.36 -27.66 8.52
CA ASP A 68 -3.65 -28.92 8.78
C ASP A 68 -2.39 -28.72 9.64
N LEU A 69 -1.68 -27.58 9.43
CA LEU A 69 -0.53 -27.22 10.27
C LEU A 69 -0.96 -26.87 11.71
N LEU A 70 -2.01 -26.07 11.86
CA LEU A 70 -2.55 -25.70 13.17
C LEU A 70 -3.05 -26.94 13.95
N ASP A 71 -3.72 -27.86 13.25
CA ASP A 71 -4.22 -29.10 13.86
C ASP A 71 -3.08 -29.99 14.36
N GLN A 72 -1.91 -30.00 13.68
CA GLN A 72 -0.73 -30.79 14.12
C GLN A 72 -0.15 -30.28 15.45
N THR A 73 -0.24 -29.00 15.73
CA THR A 73 0.30 -28.38 16.94
C THR A 73 -0.76 -28.09 17.99
N GLY A 74 -2.04 -28.22 17.65
CA GLY A 74 -3.16 -27.80 18.50
C GLY A 74 -3.24 -26.29 18.69
N GLU A 75 -2.61 -25.50 17.80
CA GLU A 75 -2.60 -24.05 17.88
C GLU A 75 -3.94 -23.46 17.40
N PRO A 76 -4.62 -22.62 18.21
CA PRO A 76 -5.84 -21.98 17.78
C PRO A 76 -5.55 -20.83 16.82
N LEU A 77 -6.48 -20.54 15.91
CA LEU A 77 -6.45 -19.29 15.14
C LEU A 77 -6.48 -18.09 16.08
N SER A 78 -5.68 -17.06 15.76
CA SER A 78 -5.74 -15.80 16.47
C SER A 78 -7.16 -15.18 16.38
N PRO A 79 -7.61 -14.42 17.39
CA PRO A 79 -8.99 -13.91 17.47
C PRO A 79 -9.45 -13.19 16.19
N TRP A 80 -8.58 -12.39 15.60
CA TRP A 80 -8.94 -11.62 14.42
C TRP A 80 -9.04 -12.48 13.13
N LEU A 81 -8.42 -13.67 13.08
CA LEU A 81 -8.50 -14.61 11.96
C LEU A 81 -9.71 -15.53 12.06
N GLN A 82 -10.24 -15.80 13.27
CA GLN A 82 -11.35 -16.73 13.49
C GLN A 82 -12.60 -16.39 12.66
N GLY A 83 -12.90 -15.11 12.48
CA GLY A 83 -14.01 -14.65 11.66
C GLY A 83 -13.72 -14.59 10.15
N ARG A 84 -12.48 -14.83 9.72
CA ARG A 84 -11.99 -14.58 8.34
C ARG A 84 -11.54 -15.84 7.63
N MET A 85 -10.93 -16.77 8.35
CA MET A 85 -10.43 -18.02 7.80
C MET A 85 -11.33 -19.18 8.19
N ARG A 86 -11.62 -20.02 7.22
CA ARG A 86 -12.33 -21.29 7.39
C ARG A 86 -11.92 -22.25 6.29
N ARG A 87 -11.96 -23.53 6.59
CA ARG A 87 -11.78 -24.57 5.56
C ARG A 87 -12.85 -24.45 4.49
N LYS A 88 -12.45 -24.60 3.25
CA LYS A 88 -13.31 -24.63 2.06
C LYS A 88 -12.85 -25.73 1.13
N PRO A 89 -13.70 -26.17 0.19
CA PRO A 89 -13.23 -27.03 -0.90
C PRO A 89 -12.10 -26.34 -1.68
N ALA A 90 -11.08 -27.11 -2.05
CA ALA A 90 -10.02 -26.62 -2.93
C ALA A 90 -10.58 -26.30 -4.33
N GLN A 91 -9.95 -25.34 -5.00
CA GLN A 91 -10.29 -24.99 -6.37
C GLN A 91 -9.91 -26.12 -7.34
N THR A 92 -10.73 -26.36 -8.33
CA THR A 92 -10.39 -27.27 -9.42
C THR A 92 -9.28 -26.71 -10.30
N LEU A 93 -8.62 -27.57 -11.09
CA LEU A 93 -7.62 -27.11 -12.06
C LEU A 93 -8.20 -26.10 -13.08
N ALA A 94 -9.45 -26.30 -13.51
CA ALA A 94 -10.11 -25.40 -14.43
C ALA A 94 -10.33 -24.02 -13.81
N GLN A 95 -10.78 -23.96 -12.56
CA GLN A 95 -10.94 -22.70 -11.80
C GLN A 95 -9.58 -22.02 -11.58
N THR A 96 -8.54 -22.77 -11.21
CA THR A 96 -7.17 -22.24 -11.05
C THR A 96 -6.65 -21.65 -12.36
N ARG A 97 -6.85 -22.31 -13.50
CA ARG A 97 -6.47 -21.77 -14.81
C ARG A 97 -7.21 -20.48 -15.15
N ALA A 98 -8.49 -20.39 -14.83
CA ALA A 98 -9.28 -19.18 -15.04
C ALA A 98 -8.75 -18.00 -14.19
N LEU A 99 -8.41 -18.24 -12.91
CA LEU A 99 -7.81 -17.22 -12.04
C LEU A 99 -6.43 -16.76 -12.55
N GLN A 100 -5.59 -17.68 -13.01
CA GLN A 100 -4.29 -17.33 -13.62
C GLN A 100 -4.46 -16.52 -14.91
N GLY A 101 -5.43 -16.87 -15.77
CA GLY A 101 -5.76 -16.08 -16.96
C GLY A 101 -6.18 -14.66 -16.62
N ARG A 102 -7.00 -14.47 -15.58
CA ARG A 102 -7.36 -13.14 -15.06
C ARG A 102 -6.14 -12.36 -14.56
N ARG A 103 -5.20 -13.02 -13.88
CA ARG A 103 -3.95 -12.39 -13.43
C ARG A 103 -3.14 -11.87 -14.62
N GLU A 104 -2.97 -12.66 -15.66
CA GLU A 104 -2.23 -12.23 -16.86
C GLU A 104 -2.94 -11.06 -17.58
N ALA A 105 -4.27 -11.06 -17.64
CA ALA A 105 -5.02 -9.93 -18.18
C ALA A 105 -4.80 -8.64 -17.38
N LEU A 106 -4.81 -8.72 -16.04
CA LEU A 106 -4.51 -7.57 -15.17
C LEU A 106 -3.06 -7.10 -15.33
N ARG A 107 -2.10 -8.01 -15.46
CA ARG A 107 -0.69 -7.66 -15.73
C ARG A 107 -0.55 -6.88 -17.04
N THR A 108 -1.26 -7.30 -18.06
CA THR A 108 -1.27 -6.60 -19.36
C THR A 108 -1.85 -5.19 -19.22
N GLN A 109 -2.99 -5.04 -18.54
CA GLN A 109 -3.58 -3.73 -18.28
C GLN A 109 -2.64 -2.82 -17.45
N PHE A 110 -1.90 -3.41 -16.51
CA PHE A 110 -0.96 -2.65 -15.66
C PHE A 110 0.25 -2.12 -16.43
N LEU A 111 0.53 -2.60 -17.65
CA LEU A 111 1.61 -2.04 -18.48
C LEU A 111 1.37 -0.58 -18.85
N ASP A 112 0.12 -0.16 -18.98
CA ASP A 112 -0.24 1.22 -19.32
C ASP A 112 -0.01 2.19 -18.14
N VAL A 113 0.03 1.70 -16.91
CA VAL A 113 0.37 2.50 -15.72
C VAL A 113 1.78 3.10 -15.81
N TRP A 114 2.68 2.44 -16.53
CA TRP A 114 4.06 2.88 -16.68
C TRP A 114 4.28 3.97 -17.74
N LYS A 115 3.19 4.62 -18.17
CA LYS A 115 3.20 5.77 -19.08
C LYS A 115 2.27 6.84 -18.50
N ASP A 116 2.69 8.10 -18.55
CA ASP A 116 1.80 9.21 -18.23
C ASP A 116 0.86 9.54 -19.41
N GLY A 117 -0.06 10.49 -19.17
CA GLY A 117 -1.01 10.92 -20.18
C GLY A 117 -0.38 11.53 -21.46
N ALA A 118 0.91 11.88 -21.43
CA ALA A 118 1.70 12.35 -22.56
C ALA A 118 2.56 11.23 -23.18
N GLY A 119 2.43 9.98 -22.72
CA GLY A 119 3.18 8.83 -23.21
C GLY A 119 4.62 8.74 -22.66
N ARG A 120 5.02 9.60 -21.70
CA ARG A 120 6.35 9.52 -21.08
C ARG A 120 6.40 8.33 -20.13
N ARG A 121 7.52 7.63 -20.14
CA ARG A 121 7.74 6.49 -19.26
C ARG A 121 7.82 6.94 -17.79
N ILE A 122 7.09 6.26 -16.93
CA ILE A 122 7.21 6.35 -15.47
C ILE A 122 8.27 5.37 -15.01
N ASP A 123 9.24 5.85 -14.23
CA ASP A 123 10.37 5.06 -13.77
C ASP A 123 10.01 4.21 -12.55
N ALA A 124 9.28 4.80 -11.62
CA ALA A 124 8.71 4.16 -10.43
C ALA A 124 7.51 4.97 -9.95
N PHE A 125 6.71 4.42 -9.04
CA PHE A 125 5.72 5.21 -8.32
C PHE A 125 5.84 5.04 -6.82
N VAL A 126 5.38 6.05 -6.09
CA VAL A 126 5.29 6.09 -4.64
C VAL A 126 3.83 5.94 -4.24
N CYS A 127 3.55 5.13 -3.25
CA CYS A 127 2.22 4.92 -2.69
C CYS A 127 2.28 4.65 -1.18
N PRO A 128 1.15 4.64 -0.47
CA PRO A 128 1.09 4.14 0.89
C PRO A 128 1.50 2.66 0.99
N VAL A 129 2.03 2.24 2.13
CA VAL A 129 2.20 0.81 2.47
C VAL A 129 0.86 0.20 2.89
N ALA A 130 0.08 0.98 3.63
CA ALA A 130 -1.30 0.69 4.03
C ALA A 130 -2.08 2.01 4.13
N ALA A 131 -3.41 1.94 4.10
CA ALA A 131 -4.26 3.11 4.23
C ALA A 131 -4.33 3.68 5.67
N HIS A 132 -3.64 3.07 6.61
CA HIS A 132 -3.65 3.39 8.05
C HIS A 132 -2.25 3.29 8.66
N PRO A 133 -1.96 4.00 9.77
CA PRO A 133 -0.79 3.75 10.61
C PRO A 133 -0.79 2.32 11.15
N VAL A 134 0.26 1.94 11.88
CA VAL A 134 0.31 0.63 12.55
C VAL A 134 -0.91 0.45 13.44
N PRO A 135 -1.82 -0.49 13.13
CA PRO A 135 -3.05 -0.64 13.90
C PRO A 135 -2.75 -1.28 15.26
N PRO A 136 -3.58 -1.04 16.28
CA PRO A 136 -3.50 -1.80 17.52
C PRO A 136 -3.65 -3.31 17.28
N VAL A 137 -3.07 -4.13 18.16
CA VAL A 137 -3.14 -5.58 18.09
C VAL A 137 -4.61 -6.04 18.00
N ASP A 138 -4.88 -7.08 17.22
CA ASP A 138 -6.21 -7.66 16.96
C ASP A 138 -7.23 -6.73 16.29
N ARG A 139 -6.78 -5.57 15.79
CA ARG A 139 -7.62 -4.72 14.93
C ARG A 139 -7.45 -5.08 13.45
N TRP A 140 -8.35 -4.54 12.62
CA TRP A 140 -8.30 -4.72 11.18
C TRP A 140 -6.99 -4.18 10.60
N ASN A 141 -6.43 -4.92 9.64
CA ASN A 141 -5.24 -4.53 8.90
C ASN A 141 -5.49 -4.68 7.39
N GLY A 142 -5.40 -3.58 6.66
CA GLY A 142 -5.58 -3.53 5.21
C GLY A 142 -4.28 -3.90 4.49
N VAL A 143 -4.36 -4.81 3.52
CA VAL A 143 -3.20 -5.31 2.78
C VAL A 143 -3.28 -5.08 1.26
N SER A 144 -4.21 -4.23 0.81
CA SER A 144 -4.46 -3.99 -0.61
C SER A 144 -3.21 -3.51 -1.38
N TYR A 145 -2.46 -2.59 -0.80
CA TYR A 145 -1.24 -2.06 -1.43
C TYR A 145 -0.12 -3.10 -1.55
N THR A 146 -0.03 -4.05 -0.63
CA THR A 146 1.00 -5.09 -0.65
C THR A 146 0.57 -6.29 -1.49
N SER A 147 -0.64 -6.83 -1.27
CA SER A 147 -1.13 -8.01 -1.99
C SER A 147 -1.33 -7.79 -3.49
N SER A 148 -1.68 -6.56 -3.91
CA SER A 148 -1.80 -6.21 -5.33
C SER A 148 -0.45 -6.29 -6.06
N PHE A 149 0.63 -5.82 -5.43
CA PHE A 149 1.96 -5.89 -6.05
C PHE A 149 2.53 -7.31 -6.06
N VAL A 150 2.27 -8.10 -5.01
CA VAL A 150 2.57 -9.55 -5.01
C VAL A 150 1.83 -10.26 -6.15
N LEU A 151 0.53 -9.98 -6.34
CA LEU A 151 -0.25 -10.55 -7.45
C LEU A 151 0.35 -10.22 -8.81
N LEU A 152 0.77 -8.98 -9.01
CA LEU A 152 1.30 -8.48 -10.28
C LEU A 152 2.79 -8.80 -10.46
N ASP A 153 3.47 -9.32 -9.43
CA ASP A 153 4.91 -9.64 -9.43
C ASP A 153 5.76 -8.37 -9.70
N LEU A 154 5.42 -7.29 -8.99
CA LEU A 154 6.12 -6.02 -9.08
C LEU A 154 7.12 -5.89 -7.93
N PRO A 155 8.37 -5.52 -8.20
CA PRO A 155 9.34 -5.22 -7.15
C PRO A 155 8.91 -3.95 -6.40
N ALA A 156 8.90 -4.03 -5.07
CA ALA A 156 8.52 -2.95 -4.18
C ALA A 156 9.44 -2.89 -2.97
N GLY A 157 9.72 -1.68 -2.51
CA GLY A 157 10.54 -1.42 -1.33
C GLY A 157 9.91 -0.35 -0.45
N THR A 158 10.08 -0.47 0.87
CA THR A 158 9.52 0.45 1.85
C THR A 158 10.59 1.39 2.36
N LEU A 159 10.28 2.69 2.44
CA LEU A 159 11.12 3.73 3.01
C LEU A 159 10.41 4.36 4.22
N PRO A 160 11.05 4.37 5.41
CA PRO A 160 10.55 5.12 6.55
C PRO A 160 10.74 6.63 6.30
N VAL A 161 9.69 7.41 6.50
CA VAL A 161 9.74 8.87 6.32
C VAL A 161 9.91 9.58 7.66
N ARG A 162 8.97 9.38 8.57
CA ARG A 162 8.96 9.99 9.91
C ARG A 162 8.02 9.27 10.88
N ALA A 163 8.03 9.64 12.12
CA ALA A 163 7.02 9.23 13.08
C ALA A 163 5.70 10.02 12.93
N VAL A 164 4.59 9.44 13.43
CA VAL A 164 3.32 10.15 13.58
C VAL A 164 3.48 11.30 14.58
N ARG A 165 3.07 12.49 14.18
CA ARG A 165 3.10 13.73 14.98
C ARG A 165 1.70 14.03 15.53
N ARG A 166 1.60 14.87 16.57
CA ARG A 166 0.32 15.33 17.12
C ARG A 166 -0.58 15.96 16.05
N SER A 167 -0.03 16.79 15.18
CA SER A 167 -0.76 17.43 14.09
C SER A 167 -1.38 16.45 13.07
N ASP A 168 -0.82 15.24 12.93
CA ASP A 168 -1.39 14.22 12.05
C ASP A 168 -2.71 13.67 12.59
N LEU A 169 -2.95 13.78 13.89
CA LEU A 169 -4.13 13.23 14.55
C LEU A 169 -5.38 14.12 14.44
N GLU A 170 -5.24 15.35 13.96
CA GLU A 170 -6.33 16.35 13.89
C GLU A 170 -7.14 16.26 12.59
N GLY A 171 -6.66 15.53 11.60
CA GLY A 171 -7.27 15.47 10.27
C GLY A 171 -8.66 14.82 10.26
N ALA A 172 -9.53 15.34 9.38
CA ALA A 172 -10.85 14.78 9.11
C ALA A 172 -10.83 13.78 7.95
N MET A 173 -11.78 12.83 7.99
CA MET A 173 -12.07 11.93 6.88
C MET A 173 -13.21 12.51 6.01
N PRO A 174 -13.22 12.25 4.69
CA PRO A 174 -14.37 12.55 3.84
C PRO A 174 -15.64 11.89 4.39
N VAL A 175 -16.81 12.52 4.17
CA VAL A 175 -18.09 12.00 4.67
C VAL A 175 -18.47 10.69 3.98
N GLU A 176 -18.30 10.65 2.65
CA GLU A 176 -18.63 9.46 1.85
C GLU A 176 -17.63 8.32 2.06
N THR A 177 -18.14 7.09 2.06
CA THR A 177 -17.35 5.87 2.18
C THR A 177 -17.22 5.15 0.84
N LEU A 178 -16.08 4.51 0.61
CA LEU A 178 -15.79 3.76 -0.61
C LEU A 178 -16.31 2.30 -0.56
N GLY A 179 -16.82 1.85 0.59
CA GLY A 179 -17.34 0.49 0.77
C GLY A 179 -16.92 -0.13 2.11
N SER A 180 -17.16 -1.44 2.25
CA SER A 180 -16.95 -2.14 3.53
C SER A 180 -15.51 -2.11 4.06
N TRP A 181 -14.53 -2.10 3.19
CA TRP A 181 -13.12 -1.99 3.58
C TRP A 181 -12.79 -0.60 4.11
N ASP A 182 -13.36 0.43 3.48
CA ASP A 182 -13.18 1.80 3.94
C ASP A 182 -13.87 2.04 5.30
N VAL A 183 -15.05 1.47 5.52
CA VAL A 183 -15.70 1.48 6.84
C VAL A 183 -14.77 0.90 7.91
N ARG A 184 -14.16 -0.26 7.66
CA ARG A 184 -13.20 -0.88 8.57
C ARG A 184 -11.95 -0.05 8.80
N ASN A 185 -11.45 0.58 7.74
CA ASN A 185 -10.32 1.51 7.83
C ASN A 185 -10.64 2.71 8.71
N ARG A 186 -11.85 3.28 8.57
CA ARG A 186 -12.34 4.41 9.37
C ARG A 186 -12.56 4.07 10.83
N GLU A 187 -12.92 2.82 11.15
CA GLU A 187 -13.01 2.33 12.54
C GLU A 187 -11.69 2.44 13.27
N LEU A 188 -10.55 2.32 12.57
CA LEU A 188 -9.21 2.57 13.13
C LEU A 188 -8.96 4.05 13.47
N TRP A 189 -9.80 4.96 12.97
CA TRP A 189 -9.67 6.40 13.19
C TRP A 189 -10.70 6.96 14.17
N THR A 190 -11.92 6.44 14.12
CA THR A 190 -13.05 6.91 14.92
C THR A 190 -13.33 6.05 16.15
N GLY A 191 -12.92 4.79 16.12
CA GLY A 191 -13.20 3.80 17.17
C GLY A 191 -12.01 3.53 18.11
N VAL A 192 -10.96 4.36 18.08
CA VAL A 192 -9.78 4.25 18.96
C VAL A 192 -9.37 5.63 19.45
N ASP A 193 -8.67 5.67 20.59
CA ASP A 193 -7.92 6.86 20.96
C ASP A 193 -6.74 7.02 20.00
N ARG A 194 -6.73 8.11 19.24
CA ARG A 194 -5.72 8.36 18.21
C ARG A 194 -4.30 8.52 18.77
N ASP A 195 -4.18 8.83 20.04
CA ASP A 195 -2.87 8.93 20.72
C ASP A 195 -2.08 7.62 20.66
N VAL A 196 -2.75 6.48 20.48
CA VAL A 196 -2.10 5.18 20.27
C VAL A 196 -1.16 5.17 19.06
N TYR A 197 -1.36 6.06 18.10
CA TYR A 197 -0.52 6.17 16.91
C TYR A 197 0.71 7.08 17.10
N LEU A 198 0.75 7.90 18.14
CA LEU A 198 1.87 8.84 18.36
C LEU A 198 3.21 8.11 18.42
N GLY A 199 4.17 8.64 17.66
CA GLY A 199 5.52 8.08 17.60
C GLY A 199 5.65 6.82 16.75
N SER A 200 4.55 6.19 16.27
CA SER A 200 4.65 5.06 15.37
C SER A 200 5.21 5.47 14.01
N PRO A 201 5.97 4.60 13.32
CA PRO A 201 6.60 4.94 12.06
C PRO A 201 5.56 5.12 10.94
N LEU A 202 5.74 6.16 10.14
CA LEU A 202 5.07 6.36 8.86
C LEU A 202 6.05 6.09 7.74
N SER A 203 5.65 5.24 6.83
CA SER A 203 6.44 4.80 5.68
C SER A 203 5.67 4.97 4.39
N ILE A 204 6.42 5.09 3.31
CA ILE A 204 5.92 5.00 1.94
C ILE A 204 6.46 3.75 1.28
N GLN A 205 5.85 3.36 0.18
CA GLN A 205 6.31 2.26 -0.66
C GLN A 205 6.69 2.80 -2.03
N VAL A 206 7.84 2.39 -2.54
CA VAL A 206 8.30 2.64 -3.91
C VAL A 206 8.13 1.37 -4.70
N VAL A 207 7.52 1.45 -5.88
CA VAL A 207 7.22 0.31 -6.74
C VAL A 207 7.79 0.57 -8.12
N ALA A 208 8.44 -0.42 -8.71
CA ALA A 208 9.00 -0.35 -10.05
C ALA A 208 8.37 -1.38 -11.00
N PRO A 209 8.55 -1.25 -12.32
CA PRO A 209 8.09 -2.23 -13.27
C PRO A 209 8.67 -3.63 -12.99
N ARG A 210 7.91 -4.64 -13.37
CA ARG A 210 8.30 -6.04 -13.18
C ARG A 210 9.70 -6.33 -13.73
N LEU A 211 10.50 -7.11 -12.99
CA LEU A 211 11.88 -7.49 -13.32
C LEU A 211 12.83 -6.27 -13.47
N GLN A 212 12.55 -5.18 -12.75
CA GLN A 212 13.40 -3.98 -12.76
C GLN A 212 13.82 -3.58 -11.33
N GLU A 213 14.38 -4.52 -10.58
CA GLU A 213 14.85 -4.34 -9.20
C GLU A 213 15.94 -3.27 -9.13
N ARG A 214 16.82 -3.18 -10.14
CA ARG A 214 17.80 -2.10 -10.23
C ARG A 214 17.13 -0.73 -10.29
N ARG A 215 16.08 -0.59 -11.09
CA ARG A 215 15.31 0.66 -11.18
C ARG A 215 14.60 0.98 -9.87
N LEU A 216 14.09 -0.04 -9.18
CA LEU A 216 13.55 0.13 -7.83
C LEU A 216 14.61 0.73 -6.90
N LEU A 217 15.81 0.16 -6.86
CA LEU A 217 16.90 0.66 -6.02
C LEU A 217 17.27 2.11 -6.37
N GLU A 218 17.42 2.41 -7.66
CA GLU A 218 17.71 3.77 -8.15
C GLU A 218 16.63 4.77 -7.72
N ALA A 219 15.35 4.39 -7.85
CA ALA A 219 14.22 5.23 -7.43
C ALA A 219 14.18 5.41 -5.90
N MET A 220 14.38 4.35 -5.13
CA MET A 220 14.43 4.41 -3.66
C MET A 220 15.55 5.35 -3.20
N THR A 221 16.74 5.25 -3.77
CA THR A 221 17.87 6.15 -3.46
C THR A 221 17.53 7.62 -3.74
N VAL A 222 16.86 7.91 -4.85
CA VAL A 222 16.43 9.27 -5.20
C VAL A 222 15.39 9.79 -4.22
N VAL A 223 14.39 8.97 -3.87
CA VAL A 223 13.34 9.33 -2.93
C VAL A 223 13.90 9.56 -1.54
N GLU A 224 14.78 8.67 -1.05
CA GLU A 224 15.44 8.78 0.25
C GLU A 224 16.28 10.05 0.34
N ALA A 225 17.11 10.33 -0.66
CA ALA A 225 17.91 11.56 -0.71
C ALA A 225 17.05 12.83 -0.72
N ALA A 226 15.87 12.81 -1.35
CA ALA A 226 14.94 13.93 -1.32
C ALA A 226 14.35 14.15 0.07
N LEU A 227 13.95 13.08 0.77
CA LEU A 227 13.43 13.11 2.12
C LEU A 227 14.48 13.59 3.14
N ASP A 228 15.74 13.17 3.01
CA ASP A 228 16.81 13.57 3.91
C ASP A 228 17.17 15.05 3.76
N LYS A 229 17.16 15.59 2.54
CA LYS A 229 17.33 17.04 2.32
C LYS A 229 16.26 17.86 3.03
N GLN A 230 15.01 17.41 2.99
CA GLN A 230 13.90 18.09 3.67
C GLN A 230 14.11 18.08 5.20
N LYS A 231 14.49 16.95 5.80
CA LYS A 231 14.78 16.84 7.23
C LYS A 231 15.86 17.84 7.67
N LEU A 232 16.94 17.97 6.89
CA LEU A 232 18.03 18.91 7.16
C LEU A 232 17.57 20.36 7.06
N GLY A 233 16.69 20.69 6.10
CA GLY A 233 16.10 22.02 5.96
C GLY A 233 15.22 22.41 7.14
N ASP A 234 14.41 21.49 7.64
CA ASP A 234 13.52 21.69 8.80
C ASP A 234 14.32 21.95 10.09
N VAL A 235 15.45 21.25 10.29
CA VAL A 235 16.34 21.47 11.44
C VAL A 235 17.10 22.79 11.38
N GLY A 236 17.45 23.23 10.17
CA GLY A 236 18.13 24.52 9.95
C GLY A 236 17.22 25.74 10.16
N GLY A 237 15.94 25.62 9.80
CA GLY A 237 14.94 26.68 9.96
C GLY A 237 14.45 26.90 11.41
N ALA A 238 14.66 25.93 12.29
CA ALA A 238 14.27 26.04 13.71
C ALA A 238 15.34 26.73 14.60
N ARG A 239 16.42 27.23 14.00
CA ARG A 239 17.53 27.89 14.73
C ARG A 239 17.66 29.41 14.43
N LEU A 240 16.67 30.03 13.84
CA LEU A 240 16.59 31.49 13.64
C LEU A 240 15.36 32.05 14.44
#